data_8d8807a461414e7cba3fa169df227ed5
#
_entry.id   8d8807a461414e7cba3fa169df227ed5
#
_cell.length_a   1.000
_cell.length_b   1.000
_cell.length_c   1.000
_cell.angle_alpha   90.00
_cell.angle_beta   90.00
_cell.angle_gamma   90.00
#
_symmetry.space_group_name_H-M   'P 1'
#
loop_
_entity.id
_entity.type
_entity.pdbx_description
1 polymer ?
#
loop_
_entity_poly.entity_id
_entity_poly.type
_entity_poly.pdbx_seq_one_letter_code
_entity_poly.pdbx_strand_id
1 'polypeptide(L)'
;MGDRIGYGIISGIFSLRDAADKVLREEQCGFRKGRGCVDQIFTLRLIIEKCLSFQTPLVLSFIDYEQAFDSVDRGALVKVLSLYGIPDKYIKVISAMYENNTAAVKVGNEVSSWFCIKSGVKQGCVLSPFIWIILMDFVLRSTGKAMGDHGIKWGGKSLLDLDYADDLSILDESVSKMNEVLEVLRVQGASIGLKINVRKTKSLRLGISEDEKVTLGNENIDQVGSFTYLGSIISKDGGSSEDVKNRIAKAQGVFSQLKKVWKNRKISLQTKIRILEATVMTVVKYGSEAWTLRKADEDLLDVFQRNCLRIVLGTRLTDRISNNRLYEKCGSIPLSRSIMKERLRWLGHVVWMKDEILPKIILFGQPCRAKQKAGHPRMGWEEVVRKDLMEIGTSWKNIKR
;
A
#
# COMPACT_ATOMS: atom_id res chain seq x y z
N MET A 1 37.93 -3.18 19.75
CA MET A 1 36.99 -4.25 20.20
C MET A 1 35.50 -3.92 19.91
N GLY A 2 35.14 -2.62 19.89
CA GLY A 2 33.76 -2.19 19.61
C GLY A 2 33.21 -2.52 18.22
N ASP A 3 34.06 -2.44 17.18
CA ASP A 3 33.58 -2.63 15.78
C ASP A 3 33.22 -4.08 15.43
N ARG A 4 33.88 -5.08 16.03
CA ARG A 4 33.58 -6.49 15.80
C ARG A 4 32.26 -6.96 16.44
N ILE A 5 31.87 -6.36 17.57
CA ILE A 5 30.59 -6.67 18.24
C ILE A 5 29.43 -6.07 17.43
N GLY A 6 29.57 -4.85 16.91
CA GLY A 6 28.59 -4.22 16.05
C GLY A 6 28.33 -5.00 14.76
N TYR A 7 29.37 -5.47 14.06
CA TYR A 7 29.24 -6.29 12.86
C TYR A 7 28.59 -7.65 13.13
N GLY A 8 28.89 -8.30 14.25
CA GLY A 8 28.29 -9.59 14.62
C GLY A 8 26.78 -9.48 14.93
N ILE A 9 26.34 -8.41 15.57
CA ILE A 9 24.92 -8.14 15.85
C ILE A 9 24.18 -7.81 14.55
N ILE A 10 24.73 -6.94 13.69
CA ILE A 10 24.13 -6.57 12.41
C ILE A 10 23.99 -7.79 11.49
N SER A 11 25.04 -8.61 11.35
CA SER A 11 25.00 -9.87 10.58
C SER A 11 23.95 -10.85 11.13
N GLY A 12 23.83 -10.97 12.46
CA GLY A 12 22.81 -11.79 13.11
C GLY A 12 21.40 -11.29 12.85
N ILE A 13 21.17 -9.98 12.82
CA ILE A 13 19.88 -9.35 12.51
C ILE A 13 19.46 -9.66 11.06
N PHE A 14 20.36 -9.54 10.08
CA PHE A 14 20.05 -9.88 8.69
C PHE A 14 19.70 -11.36 8.54
N SER A 15 20.43 -12.26 9.19
CA SER A 15 20.14 -13.69 9.16
C SER A 15 18.79 -14.04 9.83
N LEU A 16 18.41 -13.34 10.89
CA LEU A 16 17.09 -13.45 11.52
C LEU A 16 15.97 -12.96 10.62
N ARG A 17 16.19 -11.83 9.94
CA ARG A 17 15.22 -11.28 8.98
C ARG A 17 14.96 -12.25 7.83
N ASP A 18 16.01 -12.82 7.22
CA ASP A 18 15.89 -13.79 6.14
C ASP A 18 15.23 -15.10 6.60
N ALA A 19 15.46 -15.52 7.84
CA ALA A 19 14.81 -16.70 8.43
C ALA A 19 13.32 -16.45 8.68
N ALA A 20 12.96 -15.30 9.24
CA ALA A 20 11.56 -14.95 9.49
C ALA A 20 10.80 -14.69 8.20
N ASP A 21 11.42 -14.12 7.17
CA ASP A 21 10.77 -13.89 5.86
C ASP A 21 10.22 -15.18 5.24
N LYS A 22 10.83 -16.33 5.53
CA LYS A 22 10.38 -17.65 5.10
C LYS A 22 9.15 -18.16 5.84
N VAL A 23 8.89 -17.64 7.03
CA VAL A 23 7.81 -18.09 7.92
C VAL A 23 6.60 -17.15 7.85
N LEU A 24 6.81 -15.88 7.53
CA LEU A 24 5.73 -14.89 7.41
C LEU A 24 4.77 -15.25 6.27
N ARG A 25 3.47 -14.94 6.47
CA ARG A 25 2.43 -15.14 5.46
C ARG A 25 2.69 -14.28 4.22
N GLU A 26 2.15 -14.71 3.08
CA GLU A 26 2.29 -13.99 1.81
C GLU A 26 1.49 -12.68 1.78
N GLU A 27 0.44 -12.56 2.58
CA GLU A 27 -0.42 -11.40 2.74
C GLU A 27 0.34 -10.20 3.34
N GLN A 28 1.34 -10.47 4.20
CA GLN A 28 2.21 -9.41 4.76
C GLN A 28 3.25 -8.95 3.75
N CYS A 29 3.16 -7.69 3.35
CA CYS A 29 4.10 -7.07 2.41
C CYS A 29 5.01 -5.99 3.03
N GLY A 30 4.70 -5.50 4.23
CA GLY A 30 5.48 -4.45 4.89
C GLY A 30 6.89 -4.91 5.28
N PHE A 31 7.88 -4.06 5.06
CA PHE A 31 9.29 -4.26 5.45
C PHE A 31 9.96 -5.54 4.93
N ARG A 32 9.39 -6.20 3.91
CA ARG A 32 9.92 -7.41 3.28
C ARG A 32 10.65 -7.10 1.98
N LYS A 33 11.72 -7.87 1.71
CA LYS A 33 12.49 -7.72 0.47
C LYS A 33 11.66 -8.12 -0.76
N GLY A 34 11.67 -7.27 -1.78
CA GLY A 34 10.95 -7.54 -3.03
C GLY A 34 9.43 -7.40 -2.93
N ARG A 35 8.93 -6.77 -1.87
CA ARG A 35 7.54 -6.40 -1.66
C ARG A 35 7.40 -4.89 -1.53
N GLY A 36 6.32 -4.32 -2.02
CA GLY A 36 6.08 -2.88 -1.98
C GLY A 36 4.62 -2.50 -1.81
N CYS A 37 4.37 -1.22 -1.53
CA CYS A 37 3.00 -0.70 -1.44
C CYS A 37 2.21 -0.95 -2.74
N VAL A 38 2.87 -0.91 -3.90
CA VAL A 38 2.22 -1.12 -5.20
C VAL A 38 1.65 -2.53 -5.31
N ASP A 39 2.30 -3.56 -4.73
CA ASP A 39 1.77 -4.93 -4.71
C ASP A 39 0.39 -4.98 -4.06
N GLN A 40 0.23 -4.33 -2.90
CA GLN A 40 -1.02 -4.31 -2.15
C GLN A 40 -2.08 -3.43 -2.82
N ILE A 41 -1.70 -2.22 -3.28
CA ILE A 41 -2.59 -1.32 -4.01
C ILE A 41 -3.15 -2.00 -5.26
N PHE A 42 -2.29 -2.65 -6.04
CA PHE A 42 -2.64 -3.38 -7.25
C PHE A 42 -3.58 -4.56 -6.95
N THR A 43 -3.21 -5.38 -5.95
CA THR A 43 -4.01 -6.53 -5.51
C THR A 43 -5.41 -6.10 -5.10
N LEU A 44 -5.53 -5.08 -4.26
CA LEU A 44 -6.82 -4.60 -3.76
C LEU A 44 -7.69 -4.01 -4.87
N ARG A 45 -7.11 -3.20 -5.78
CA ARG A 45 -7.82 -2.66 -6.94
C ARG A 45 -8.36 -3.76 -7.85
N LEU A 46 -7.55 -4.78 -8.15
CA LEU A 46 -7.99 -5.90 -8.97
C LEU A 46 -9.08 -6.73 -8.30
N ILE A 47 -9.01 -6.94 -6.98
CA ILE A 47 -10.07 -7.64 -6.23
C ILE A 47 -11.39 -6.88 -6.40
N ILE A 48 -11.41 -5.57 -6.13
CA ILE A 48 -12.61 -4.73 -6.29
C ILE A 48 -13.15 -4.79 -7.73
N GLU A 49 -12.26 -4.59 -8.72
CA GLU A 49 -12.62 -4.60 -10.14
C GLU A 49 -13.25 -5.92 -10.56
N LYS A 50 -12.66 -7.04 -10.14
CA LYS A 50 -13.18 -8.37 -10.46
C LYS A 50 -14.45 -8.69 -9.69
N CYS A 51 -14.57 -8.32 -8.40
CA CYS A 51 -15.82 -8.47 -7.65
C CYS A 51 -16.97 -7.70 -8.33
N LEU A 52 -16.73 -6.49 -8.83
CA LEU A 52 -17.71 -5.73 -9.60
C LEU A 52 -18.07 -6.40 -10.94
N SER A 53 -17.08 -6.95 -11.65
CA SER A 53 -17.28 -7.61 -12.95
C SER A 53 -18.03 -8.93 -12.82
N PHE A 54 -17.82 -9.66 -11.74
CA PHE A 54 -18.44 -10.95 -11.45
C PHE A 54 -19.64 -10.85 -10.51
N GLN A 55 -20.06 -9.64 -10.11
CA GLN A 55 -21.17 -9.40 -9.18
C GLN A 55 -21.03 -10.17 -7.85
N THR A 56 -19.81 -10.34 -7.38
CA THR A 56 -19.51 -10.99 -6.10
C THR A 56 -19.56 -9.96 -4.97
N PRO A 57 -20.31 -10.21 -3.88
CA PRO A 57 -20.32 -9.30 -2.74
C PRO A 57 -18.93 -9.23 -2.11
N LEU A 58 -18.60 -8.04 -1.60
CA LEU A 58 -17.32 -7.79 -0.92
C LEU A 58 -17.52 -6.76 0.18
N VAL A 59 -17.05 -7.09 1.37
CA VAL A 59 -16.85 -6.16 2.48
C VAL A 59 -15.35 -5.99 2.69
N LEU A 60 -14.91 -4.75 2.72
CA LEU A 60 -13.53 -4.36 3.07
C LEU A 60 -13.58 -3.55 4.35
N SER A 61 -12.73 -3.87 5.31
CA SER A 61 -12.52 -3.07 6.52
C SER A 61 -11.06 -2.68 6.64
N PHE A 62 -10.80 -1.37 6.62
CA PHE A 62 -9.46 -0.80 6.80
C PHE A 62 -9.28 -0.51 8.28
N ILE A 63 -8.41 -1.28 8.92
CA ILE A 63 -8.23 -1.28 10.37
C ILE A 63 -7.11 -0.31 10.75
N ASP A 64 -7.41 0.56 11.72
CA ASP A 64 -6.42 1.43 12.36
C ASP A 64 -6.27 1.02 13.83
N TYR A 65 -5.02 0.89 14.29
CA TYR A 65 -4.75 0.61 15.71
C TYR A 65 -4.40 1.89 16.47
N GLU A 66 -4.89 2.01 17.71
CA GLU A 66 -4.51 3.12 18.59
C GLU A 66 -3.04 2.99 18.98
N GLN A 67 -2.21 3.98 18.59
CA GLN A 67 -0.79 4.03 18.97
C GLN A 67 -0.05 2.70 18.73
N ALA A 68 -0.26 2.09 17.56
CA ALA A 68 0.16 0.73 17.21
C ALA A 68 1.55 0.33 17.75
N PHE A 69 2.60 1.08 17.41
CA PHE A 69 3.97 0.80 17.85
C PHE A 69 4.20 1.04 19.35
N ASP A 70 3.48 1.98 19.97
CA ASP A 70 3.71 2.39 21.35
C ASP A 70 2.91 1.56 22.37
N SER A 71 1.88 0.82 21.91
CA SER A 71 0.99 0.03 22.78
C SER A 71 1.40 -1.43 22.94
N VAL A 72 2.36 -1.94 22.18
CA VAL A 72 2.82 -3.34 22.23
C VAL A 72 3.20 -3.76 23.65
N ASP A 73 2.61 -4.85 24.14
CA ASP A 73 3.02 -5.50 25.40
C ASP A 73 4.35 -6.24 25.22
N ARG A 74 5.36 -5.85 26.01
CA ARG A 74 6.72 -6.41 25.90
C ARG A 74 6.84 -7.85 26.41
N GLY A 75 5.96 -8.26 27.34
CA GLY A 75 5.89 -9.64 27.79
C GLY A 75 5.32 -10.56 26.72
N ALA A 76 4.27 -10.10 26.04
CA ALA A 76 3.69 -10.80 24.88
C ALA A 76 4.68 -10.85 23.70
N LEU A 77 5.42 -9.76 23.45
CA LEU A 77 6.46 -9.70 22.44
C LEU A 77 7.49 -10.82 22.61
N VAL A 78 8.04 -10.99 23.82
CA VAL A 78 9.02 -12.05 24.11
C VAL A 78 8.43 -13.45 23.83
N LYS A 79 7.20 -13.69 24.26
CA LYS A 79 6.50 -14.96 24.00
C LYS A 79 6.30 -15.24 22.51
N VAL A 80 5.86 -14.23 21.75
CA VAL A 80 5.65 -14.36 20.30
C VAL A 80 6.98 -14.63 19.59
N LEU A 81 8.06 -13.93 19.92
CA LEU A 81 9.39 -14.19 19.32
C LEU A 81 9.86 -15.61 19.56
N SER A 82 9.63 -16.15 20.77
CA SER A 82 9.92 -17.56 21.10
C SER A 82 9.07 -18.54 20.27
N LEU A 83 7.77 -18.28 20.09
CA LEU A 83 6.87 -19.08 19.25
C LEU A 83 7.29 -19.10 17.77
N TYR A 84 7.92 -18.05 17.28
CA TYR A 84 8.49 -17.96 15.92
C TYR A 84 9.87 -18.59 15.81
N GLY A 85 10.37 -19.24 16.87
CA GLY A 85 11.65 -19.93 16.87
C GLY A 85 12.87 -19.01 16.86
N ILE A 86 12.70 -17.75 17.26
CA ILE A 86 13.82 -16.84 17.44
C ILE A 86 14.73 -17.36 18.57
N PRO A 87 16.04 -17.59 18.33
CA PRO A 87 16.92 -18.12 19.34
C PRO A 87 17.01 -17.24 20.60
N ASP A 88 17.03 -17.87 21.79
CA ASP A 88 17.03 -17.19 23.10
C ASP A 88 18.08 -16.10 23.24
N LYS A 89 19.28 -16.30 22.65
CA LYS A 89 20.34 -15.29 22.68
C LYS A 89 19.89 -13.94 22.07
N TYR A 90 19.06 -13.94 21.02
CA TYR A 90 18.54 -12.73 20.40
C TYR A 90 17.36 -12.17 21.19
N ILE A 91 16.49 -13.04 21.72
CA ILE A 91 15.38 -12.63 22.59
C ILE A 91 15.94 -11.90 23.82
N LYS A 92 17.00 -12.42 24.46
CA LYS A 92 17.67 -11.76 25.59
C LYS A 92 18.21 -10.37 25.22
N VAL A 93 18.84 -10.23 24.04
CA VAL A 93 19.32 -8.93 23.56
C VAL A 93 18.17 -7.97 23.33
N ILE A 94 17.10 -8.41 22.65
CA ILE A 94 15.92 -7.59 22.41
C ILE A 94 15.28 -7.18 23.74
N SER A 95 15.13 -8.07 24.71
CA SER A 95 14.59 -7.76 26.03
C SER A 95 15.43 -6.73 26.76
N ALA A 96 16.76 -6.89 26.78
CA ALA A 96 17.69 -5.95 27.39
C ALA A 96 17.61 -4.54 26.75
N MET A 97 17.30 -4.44 25.45
CA MET A 97 17.09 -3.15 24.79
C MET A 97 15.87 -2.38 25.31
N TYR A 98 14.91 -3.08 25.91
CA TYR A 98 13.67 -2.51 26.45
C TYR A 98 13.67 -2.41 27.99
N GLU A 99 14.65 -2.97 28.67
CA GLU A 99 14.80 -2.83 30.12
C GLU A 99 15.17 -1.40 30.51
N ASN A 100 14.58 -0.90 31.59
CA ASN A 100 14.85 0.41 32.19
C ASN A 100 14.79 1.59 31.18
N ASN A 101 13.95 1.47 30.15
CA ASN A 101 13.78 2.54 29.16
C ASN A 101 13.12 3.77 29.80
N THR A 102 13.81 4.88 29.70
CA THR A 102 13.30 6.19 30.12
C THR A 102 13.32 7.16 28.95
N ALA A 103 12.45 8.15 29.00
CA ALA A 103 12.43 9.27 28.07
C ALA A 103 12.21 10.58 28.80
N ALA A 104 12.57 11.69 28.15
CA ALA A 104 12.22 13.04 28.55
C ALA A 104 11.81 13.84 27.32
N VAL A 105 10.89 14.77 27.48
CA VAL A 105 10.43 15.65 26.40
C VAL A 105 11.25 16.94 26.42
N LYS A 106 11.80 17.31 25.26
CA LYS A 106 12.54 18.54 25.06
C LYS A 106 11.69 19.53 24.26
N VAL A 107 11.44 20.71 24.83
CA VAL A 107 10.75 21.81 24.18
C VAL A 107 11.66 23.05 24.24
N GLY A 108 12.20 23.45 23.11
CA GLY A 108 13.23 24.50 23.05
C GLY A 108 14.49 24.12 23.83
N ASN A 109 14.81 24.88 24.89
CA ASN A 109 15.94 24.61 25.77
C ASN A 109 15.57 23.90 27.08
N GLU A 110 14.28 23.66 27.32
CA GLU A 110 13.78 22.99 28.52
C GLU A 110 13.61 21.50 28.29
N VAL A 111 13.90 20.70 29.33
CA VAL A 111 13.79 19.24 29.32
C VAL A 111 12.91 18.86 30.52
N SER A 112 11.87 18.02 30.27
CA SER A 112 11.02 17.51 31.35
C SER A 112 11.81 16.57 32.29
N SER A 113 11.19 16.20 33.41
CA SER A 113 11.66 15.06 34.22
C SER A 113 11.64 13.77 33.39
N TRP A 114 12.57 12.87 33.68
CA TRP A 114 12.63 11.54 33.05
C TRP A 114 11.48 10.67 33.53
N PHE A 115 10.82 9.98 32.61
CA PHE A 115 9.73 9.02 32.90
C PHE A 115 10.02 7.66 32.25
N CYS A 116 9.51 6.58 32.89
CA CYS A 116 9.69 5.21 32.38
C CYS A 116 8.72 4.91 31.24
N ILE A 117 9.25 4.27 30.17
CA ILE A 117 8.47 3.71 29.06
C ILE A 117 8.25 2.24 29.31
N LYS A 118 7.01 1.83 29.60
CA LYS A 118 6.64 0.45 30.00
C LYS A 118 6.18 -0.44 28.86
N SER A 119 5.71 0.13 27.74
CA SER A 119 5.18 -0.58 26.58
C SER A 119 5.82 -0.08 25.28
N GLY A 120 5.46 -0.71 24.18
CA GLY A 120 5.83 -0.31 22.84
C GLY A 120 7.20 -0.73 22.37
N VAL A 121 7.39 -0.63 21.05
CA VAL A 121 8.66 -0.83 20.36
C VAL A 121 9.25 0.53 19.94
N LYS A 122 10.57 0.64 19.96
CA LYS A 122 11.27 1.92 19.70
C LYS A 122 11.07 2.39 18.27
N GLN A 123 10.38 3.51 18.06
CA GLN A 123 10.27 4.15 16.75
C GLN A 123 11.67 4.61 16.29
N GLY A 124 12.00 4.37 15.00
CA GLY A 124 13.31 4.67 14.44
C GLY A 124 14.40 3.59 14.69
N CYS A 125 14.10 2.55 15.46
CA CYS A 125 14.99 1.40 15.60
C CYS A 125 14.87 0.47 14.38
N VAL A 126 16.00 -0.02 13.87
CA VAL A 126 16.05 -0.92 12.70
C VAL A 126 15.34 -2.25 12.95
N LEU A 127 15.23 -2.70 14.20
CA LEU A 127 14.56 -3.94 14.60
C LEU A 127 13.05 -3.78 14.76
N SER A 128 12.56 -2.60 15.14
CA SER A 128 11.14 -2.40 15.46
C SER A 128 10.19 -2.75 14.33
N PRO A 129 10.46 -2.39 13.04
CA PRO A 129 9.62 -2.83 11.92
C PRO A 129 9.57 -4.35 11.79
N PHE A 130 10.69 -5.02 12.00
CA PHE A 130 10.76 -6.48 11.93
C PHE A 130 9.97 -7.16 13.07
N ILE A 131 10.13 -6.67 14.30
CA ILE A 131 9.37 -7.14 15.45
C ILE A 131 7.88 -6.94 15.21
N TRP A 132 7.49 -5.78 14.68
CA TRP A 132 6.11 -5.43 14.38
C TRP A 132 5.46 -6.42 13.41
N ILE A 133 6.11 -6.71 12.28
CA ILE A 133 5.52 -7.64 11.28
C ILE A 133 5.38 -9.07 11.83
N ILE A 134 6.26 -9.52 12.74
CA ILE A 134 6.12 -10.81 13.42
C ILE A 134 4.88 -10.81 14.36
N LEU A 135 4.70 -9.73 15.13
CA LEU A 135 3.55 -9.57 16.01
C LEU A 135 2.23 -9.54 15.22
N MET A 136 2.18 -8.79 14.13
CA MET A 136 1.00 -8.72 13.26
C MET A 136 0.73 -10.07 12.58
N ASP A 137 1.75 -10.76 12.09
CA ASP A 137 1.60 -12.11 11.54
C ASP A 137 1.05 -13.10 12.57
N PHE A 138 1.48 -13.01 13.83
CA PHE A 138 0.94 -13.82 14.93
C PHE A 138 -0.55 -13.53 15.15
N VAL A 139 -0.96 -12.27 15.24
CA VAL A 139 -2.37 -11.87 15.42
C VAL A 139 -3.23 -12.39 14.28
N LEU A 140 -2.81 -12.18 13.05
CA LEU A 140 -3.57 -12.54 11.86
C LEU A 140 -3.61 -14.05 11.61
N ARG A 141 -2.54 -14.80 11.92
CA ARG A 141 -2.57 -16.27 11.93
C ARG A 141 -3.53 -16.81 12.98
N SER A 142 -3.53 -16.23 14.17
CA SER A 142 -4.43 -16.64 15.26
C SER A 142 -5.88 -16.33 14.88
N THR A 143 -6.15 -15.18 14.28
CA THR A 143 -7.45 -14.79 13.74
C THR A 143 -7.89 -15.77 12.65
N GLY A 144 -7.07 -16.02 11.62
CA GLY A 144 -7.39 -16.94 10.53
C GLY A 144 -7.64 -18.38 10.99
N LYS A 145 -6.88 -18.87 11.99
CA LYS A 145 -7.13 -20.19 12.59
C LYS A 145 -8.47 -20.27 13.31
N ALA A 146 -8.86 -19.20 14.02
CA ALA A 146 -10.14 -19.16 14.74
C ALA A 146 -11.33 -19.05 13.77
N MET A 147 -11.15 -18.36 12.64
CA MET A 147 -12.24 -18.03 11.71
C MET A 147 -12.46 -19.09 10.61
N GLY A 148 -11.48 -19.97 10.36
CA GLY A 148 -11.63 -21.10 9.42
C GLY A 148 -12.00 -20.69 7.99
N ASP A 149 -13.30 -20.78 7.64
CA ASP A 149 -13.80 -20.57 6.26
C ASP A 149 -14.19 -19.12 5.94
N HIS A 150 -13.60 -18.14 6.62
CA HIS A 150 -13.79 -16.72 6.37
C HIS A 150 -12.87 -16.21 5.25
N GLY A 151 -13.11 -14.94 4.83
CA GLY A 151 -12.42 -14.30 3.73
C GLY A 151 -13.04 -14.61 2.36
N ILE A 152 -12.58 -13.88 1.35
CA ILE A 152 -13.04 -14.07 -0.03
C ILE A 152 -12.42 -15.34 -0.64
N LYS A 153 -13.19 -16.07 -1.43
CA LYS A 153 -12.75 -17.28 -2.12
C LYS A 153 -12.15 -16.92 -3.47
N TRP A 154 -10.87 -17.21 -3.66
CA TRP A 154 -10.13 -16.85 -4.87
C TRP A 154 -9.20 -17.95 -5.35
N GLY A 155 -9.43 -18.45 -6.56
CA GLY A 155 -8.56 -19.47 -7.15
C GLY A 155 -8.36 -20.72 -6.29
N GLY A 156 -9.37 -21.12 -5.50
CA GLY A 156 -9.31 -22.27 -4.58
C GLY A 156 -8.65 -21.96 -3.23
N LYS A 157 -8.23 -20.72 -2.99
CA LYS A 157 -7.71 -20.24 -1.69
C LYS A 157 -8.71 -19.30 -1.01
N SER A 158 -8.58 -19.12 0.30
CA SER A 158 -9.29 -18.10 1.07
C SER A 158 -8.33 -16.95 1.34
N LEU A 159 -8.73 -15.72 1.02
CA LEU A 159 -7.98 -14.50 1.30
C LEU A 159 -8.77 -13.67 2.31
N LEU A 160 -8.23 -13.58 3.52
CA LEU A 160 -8.86 -12.89 4.66
C LEU A 160 -8.36 -11.46 4.81
N ASP A 161 -7.10 -11.22 4.54
CA ASP A 161 -6.44 -9.94 4.82
C ASP A 161 -5.39 -9.57 3.77
N LEU A 162 -5.09 -8.29 3.72
CA LEU A 162 -3.93 -7.70 3.07
C LEU A 162 -3.31 -6.73 4.05
N ASP A 163 -2.05 -6.96 4.40
CA ASP A 163 -1.37 -6.15 5.41
C ASP A 163 -0.03 -5.58 4.89
N TYR A 164 0.20 -4.32 5.25
CA TYR A 164 1.44 -3.63 4.98
C TYR A 164 1.85 -2.87 6.25
N ALA A 165 2.67 -3.51 7.06
CA ALA A 165 3.05 -3.04 8.40
C ALA A 165 1.84 -2.90 9.33
N ASP A 166 1.41 -1.69 9.64
CA ASP A 166 0.26 -1.34 10.46
C ASP A 166 -1.00 -1.06 9.65
N ASP A 167 -0.86 -0.81 8.34
CA ASP A 167 -2.00 -0.66 7.43
C ASP A 167 -2.60 -2.04 7.09
N LEU A 168 -3.69 -2.38 7.74
CA LEU A 168 -4.38 -3.66 7.60
C LEU A 168 -5.72 -3.49 6.90
N SER A 169 -5.99 -4.31 5.89
CA SER A 169 -7.33 -4.45 5.30
C SER A 169 -7.84 -5.88 5.42
N ILE A 170 -9.03 -6.04 5.99
CA ILE A 170 -9.74 -7.32 6.12
C ILE A 170 -10.78 -7.41 5.00
N LEU A 171 -10.91 -8.61 4.42
CA LEU A 171 -11.80 -8.91 3.30
C LEU A 171 -12.75 -10.03 3.69
N ASP A 172 -14.06 -9.87 3.42
CA ASP A 172 -15.02 -10.96 3.54
C ASP A 172 -16.19 -10.79 2.55
N GLU A 173 -17.04 -11.80 2.42
CA GLU A 173 -18.16 -11.84 1.49
C GLU A 173 -19.46 -11.28 2.08
N SER A 174 -19.57 -11.11 3.40
CA SER A 174 -20.76 -10.60 4.09
C SER A 174 -20.43 -9.79 5.34
N VAL A 175 -21.38 -8.93 5.73
CA VAL A 175 -21.24 -8.10 6.96
C VAL A 175 -21.22 -8.95 8.22
N SER A 176 -22.04 -10.00 8.30
CA SER A 176 -22.05 -10.90 9.48
C SER A 176 -20.67 -11.51 9.71
N LYS A 177 -20.10 -12.11 8.67
CA LYS A 177 -18.75 -12.68 8.72
C LYS A 177 -17.68 -11.66 9.07
N MET A 178 -17.77 -10.46 8.48
CA MET A 178 -16.85 -9.36 8.79
C MET A 178 -16.89 -8.99 10.28
N ASN A 179 -18.11 -8.87 10.87
CA ASN A 179 -18.26 -8.55 12.29
C ASN A 179 -17.62 -9.63 13.19
N GLU A 180 -17.79 -10.91 12.83
CA GLU A 180 -17.17 -12.04 13.56
C GLU A 180 -15.64 -11.95 13.51
N VAL A 181 -15.07 -11.71 12.30
CA VAL A 181 -13.62 -11.56 12.12
C VAL A 181 -13.07 -10.40 12.93
N LEU A 182 -13.78 -9.25 12.92
CA LEU A 182 -13.35 -8.05 13.66
C LEU A 182 -13.32 -8.28 15.16
N GLU A 183 -14.30 -9.03 15.73
CA GLU A 183 -14.31 -9.37 17.14
C GLU A 183 -13.14 -10.30 17.51
N VAL A 184 -12.86 -11.31 16.69
CA VAL A 184 -11.71 -12.18 16.93
C VAL A 184 -10.40 -11.39 16.79
N LEU A 185 -10.28 -10.55 15.78
CA LEU A 185 -9.12 -9.69 15.58
C LEU A 185 -8.89 -8.75 16.77
N ARG A 186 -9.96 -8.18 17.34
CA ARG A 186 -9.92 -7.35 18.55
C ARG A 186 -9.35 -8.12 19.74
N VAL A 187 -9.82 -9.36 19.96
CA VAL A 187 -9.36 -10.22 21.07
C VAL A 187 -7.90 -10.62 20.88
N GLN A 188 -7.53 -11.06 19.66
CA GLN A 188 -6.15 -11.44 19.35
C GLN A 188 -5.19 -10.25 19.44
N GLY A 189 -5.59 -9.07 18.94
CA GLY A 189 -4.81 -7.84 19.07
C GLY A 189 -4.60 -7.43 20.54
N ALA A 190 -5.64 -7.48 21.34
CA ALA A 190 -5.57 -7.17 22.78
C ALA A 190 -4.58 -8.08 23.53
N SER A 191 -4.38 -9.33 23.10
CA SER A 191 -3.43 -10.27 23.69
C SER A 191 -1.96 -9.80 23.61
N ILE A 192 -1.67 -8.89 22.67
CA ILE A 192 -0.35 -8.29 22.50
C ILE A 192 -0.34 -6.77 22.77
N GLY A 193 -1.41 -6.24 23.40
CA GLY A 193 -1.53 -4.84 23.79
C GLY A 193 -2.13 -3.91 22.73
N LEU A 194 -2.59 -4.41 21.58
CA LEU A 194 -3.18 -3.61 20.53
C LEU A 194 -4.68 -3.36 20.77
N LYS A 195 -5.14 -2.15 20.43
CA LYS A 195 -6.54 -1.77 20.46
C LYS A 195 -6.96 -1.17 19.12
N ILE A 196 -8.04 -1.66 18.54
CA ILE A 196 -8.59 -1.14 17.29
C ILE A 196 -9.22 0.24 17.54
N ASN A 197 -8.87 1.21 16.70
CA ASN A 197 -9.46 2.55 16.71
C ASN A 197 -10.73 2.56 15.84
N VAL A 198 -11.89 2.37 16.47
CA VAL A 198 -13.18 2.28 15.74
C VAL A 198 -13.46 3.53 14.93
N ARG A 199 -13.14 4.72 15.43
CA ARG A 199 -13.42 6.00 14.74
C ARG A 199 -12.60 6.17 13.45
N LYS A 200 -11.36 5.69 13.42
CA LYS A 200 -10.50 5.78 12.25
C LYS A 200 -10.66 4.57 11.31
N THR A 201 -11.07 3.43 11.84
CA THR A 201 -11.41 2.25 11.04
C THR A 201 -12.58 2.56 10.12
N LYS A 202 -12.49 2.15 8.85
CA LYS A 202 -13.51 2.43 7.83
C LYS A 202 -13.89 1.15 7.11
N SER A 203 -15.13 1.09 6.65
CA SER A 203 -15.65 -0.03 5.85
C SER A 203 -16.10 0.44 4.48
N LEU A 204 -15.81 -0.37 3.45
CA LEU A 204 -16.25 -0.20 2.06
C LEU A 204 -16.97 -1.47 1.63
N ARG A 205 -18.15 -1.34 1.00
CA ARG A 205 -19.02 -2.46 0.66
C ARG A 205 -19.41 -2.44 -0.81
N LEU A 206 -19.44 -3.62 -1.43
CA LEU A 206 -19.81 -3.84 -2.83
C LEU A 206 -20.89 -4.93 -2.88
N GLY A 207 -22.00 -4.65 -3.58
CA GLY A 207 -23.06 -5.64 -3.79
C GLY A 207 -23.79 -6.08 -2.52
N ILE A 208 -23.78 -5.26 -1.46
CA ILE A 208 -24.38 -5.52 -0.14
C ILE A 208 -25.35 -4.39 0.19
N SER A 209 -26.46 -4.72 0.88
CA SER A 209 -27.47 -3.74 1.31
C SER A 209 -26.87 -2.61 2.15
N GLU A 210 -27.41 -1.40 2.00
CA GLU A 210 -26.98 -0.24 2.81
C GLU A 210 -27.48 -0.33 4.25
N ASP A 211 -28.50 -1.14 4.55
CA ASP A 211 -29.03 -1.33 5.88
C ASP A 211 -28.13 -2.18 6.79
N GLU A 212 -27.32 -3.05 6.19
CA GLU A 212 -26.37 -3.87 6.94
C GLU A 212 -25.19 -3.01 7.41
N LYS A 213 -24.86 -3.02 8.70
CA LYS A 213 -23.77 -2.23 9.28
C LYS A 213 -22.62 -3.09 9.78
N VAL A 214 -21.41 -2.71 9.42
CA VAL A 214 -20.21 -3.31 10.04
C VAL A 214 -20.06 -2.71 11.43
N THR A 215 -19.88 -3.60 12.43
CA THR A 215 -19.78 -3.22 13.84
C THR A 215 -18.56 -3.86 14.50
N LEU A 216 -18.06 -3.24 15.56
CA LEU A 216 -17.09 -3.80 16.46
C LEU A 216 -17.57 -3.57 17.90
N GLY A 217 -17.90 -4.65 18.60
CA GLY A 217 -18.66 -4.55 19.84
C GLY A 217 -20.00 -3.88 19.62
N ASN A 218 -20.26 -2.80 20.35
CA ASN A 218 -21.50 -2.02 20.25
C ASN A 218 -21.34 -0.75 19.38
N GLU A 219 -20.18 -0.55 18.73
CA GLU A 219 -19.91 0.65 17.95
C GLU A 219 -20.00 0.33 16.46
N ASN A 220 -20.63 1.25 15.69
CA ASN A 220 -20.70 1.15 14.23
C ASN A 220 -19.38 1.65 13.62
N ILE A 221 -18.87 0.92 12.62
CA ILE A 221 -17.76 1.36 11.77
C ILE A 221 -18.33 2.19 10.62
N ASP A 222 -17.74 3.35 10.38
CA ASP A 222 -18.18 4.26 9.33
C ASP A 222 -18.01 3.62 7.95
N GLN A 223 -19.08 3.67 7.15
CA GLN A 223 -19.06 3.26 5.76
C GLN A 223 -18.59 4.42 4.87
N VAL A 224 -17.67 4.12 3.95
CA VAL A 224 -17.13 5.11 3.02
C VAL A 224 -17.27 4.66 1.55
N GLY A 225 -17.36 5.64 0.64
CA GLY A 225 -17.37 5.39 -0.81
C GLY A 225 -15.95 5.22 -1.38
N SER A 226 -14.96 5.78 -0.70
CA SER A 226 -13.53 5.64 -1.03
C SER A 226 -12.68 5.75 0.24
N PHE A 227 -11.48 5.17 0.20
CA PHE A 227 -10.53 5.19 1.31
C PHE A 227 -9.10 5.35 0.79
N THR A 228 -8.27 6.08 1.54
CA THR A 228 -6.84 6.20 1.21
C THR A 228 -6.06 5.06 1.83
N TYR A 229 -5.69 4.06 1.01
CA TYR A 229 -4.90 2.90 1.38
C TYR A 229 -3.48 3.02 0.81
N LEU A 230 -2.46 2.93 1.66
CA LEU A 230 -1.04 3.09 1.30
C LEU A 230 -0.80 4.32 0.41
N GLY A 231 -1.51 5.41 0.71
CA GLY A 231 -1.41 6.66 -0.01
C GLY A 231 -2.13 6.74 -1.36
N SER A 232 -2.77 5.68 -1.87
CA SER A 232 -3.62 5.63 -3.07
C SER A 232 -5.09 5.61 -2.69
N ILE A 233 -5.95 6.32 -3.40
CA ILE A 233 -7.40 6.29 -3.15
C ILE A 233 -8.01 5.05 -3.78
N ILE A 234 -8.59 4.20 -2.96
CA ILE A 234 -9.37 3.03 -3.35
C ILE A 234 -10.85 3.41 -3.31
N SER A 235 -11.55 3.30 -4.43
CA SER A 235 -12.96 3.67 -4.57
C SER A 235 -13.83 2.43 -4.77
N LYS A 236 -15.07 2.45 -4.22
CA LYS A 236 -16.06 1.38 -4.37
C LYS A 236 -16.49 1.15 -5.82
N ASP A 237 -16.28 2.11 -6.71
CA ASP A 237 -16.57 1.95 -8.14
C ASP A 237 -15.46 1.26 -8.93
N GLY A 238 -14.34 0.92 -8.28
CA GLY A 238 -13.16 0.31 -8.92
C GLY A 238 -12.39 1.24 -9.85
N GLY A 239 -12.80 2.52 -9.96
CA GLY A 239 -12.17 3.51 -10.84
C GLY A 239 -10.89 4.11 -10.26
N SER A 240 -10.08 4.72 -11.12
CA SER A 240 -8.85 5.40 -10.73
C SER A 240 -8.95 6.93 -10.78
N SER A 241 -10.06 7.49 -11.28
CA SER A 241 -10.19 8.93 -11.55
C SER A 241 -10.06 9.82 -10.31
N GLU A 242 -10.53 9.35 -9.16
CA GLU A 242 -10.41 10.07 -7.88
C GLU A 242 -8.93 10.12 -7.43
N ASP A 243 -8.21 9.01 -7.54
CA ASP A 243 -6.80 8.93 -7.20
C ASP A 243 -5.94 9.78 -8.15
N VAL A 244 -6.23 9.77 -9.48
CA VAL A 244 -5.58 10.62 -10.48
C VAL A 244 -5.71 12.10 -10.09
N LYS A 245 -6.92 12.56 -9.76
CA LYS A 245 -7.17 13.96 -9.34
C LYS A 245 -6.40 14.30 -8.07
N ASN A 246 -6.41 13.42 -7.07
CA ASN A 246 -5.68 13.61 -5.81
C ASN A 246 -4.17 13.69 -6.05
N ARG A 247 -3.61 12.82 -6.91
CA ARG A 247 -2.19 12.84 -7.27
C ARG A 247 -1.79 14.10 -8.00
N ILE A 248 -2.61 14.57 -8.95
CA ILE A 248 -2.39 15.84 -9.63
C ILE A 248 -2.38 16.98 -8.61
N ALA A 249 -3.34 17.03 -7.68
CA ALA A 249 -3.39 18.08 -6.64
C ALA A 249 -2.13 18.07 -5.75
N LYS A 250 -1.69 16.89 -5.29
CA LYS A 250 -0.43 16.76 -4.52
C LYS A 250 0.78 17.23 -5.33
N ALA A 251 0.88 16.82 -6.59
CA ALA A 251 1.97 17.22 -7.48
C ALA A 251 1.97 18.73 -7.77
N GLN A 252 0.79 19.37 -7.91
CA GLN A 252 0.65 20.83 -8.01
C GLN A 252 1.20 21.54 -6.77
N GLY A 253 0.95 20.99 -5.58
CA GLY A 253 1.52 21.50 -4.32
C GLY A 253 3.05 21.51 -4.37
N VAL A 254 3.67 20.37 -4.72
CA VAL A 254 5.13 20.25 -4.85
C VAL A 254 5.67 21.20 -5.94
N PHE A 255 5.01 21.27 -7.11
CA PHE A 255 5.40 22.16 -8.19
C PHE A 255 5.41 23.63 -7.75
N SER A 256 4.41 24.04 -6.98
CA SER A 256 4.28 25.41 -6.46
C SER A 256 5.37 25.75 -5.45
N GLN A 257 5.79 24.83 -4.59
CA GLN A 257 6.90 25.02 -3.65
C GLN A 257 8.23 25.30 -4.38
N LEU A 258 8.42 24.73 -5.56
CA LEU A 258 9.62 24.89 -6.39
C LEU A 258 9.58 26.11 -7.34
N LYS A 259 8.63 27.03 -7.14
CA LYS A 259 8.46 28.23 -8.01
C LYS A 259 9.73 29.06 -8.20
N LYS A 260 10.58 29.18 -7.15
CA LYS A 260 11.87 29.89 -7.23
C LYS A 260 12.84 29.19 -8.20
N VAL A 261 12.84 27.85 -8.24
CA VAL A 261 13.67 27.05 -9.16
C VAL A 261 13.21 27.28 -10.61
N TRP A 262 11.90 27.21 -10.85
CA TRP A 262 11.35 27.37 -12.20
C TRP A 262 11.65 28.75 -12.79
N LYS A 263 11.61 29.80 -12.00
CA LYS A 263 11.90 31.18 -12.41
C LYS A 263 13.39 31.53 -12.51
N ASN A 264 14.27 30.71 -11.95
CA ASN A 264 15.69 31.01 -11.91
C ASN A 264 16.32 30.83 -13.32
N ARG A 265 16.83 31.92 -13.91
CA ARG A 265 17.47 31.90 -15.23
C ARG A 265 18.88 31.31 -15.23
N LYS A 266 19.52 31.19 -14.06
CA LYS A 266 20.87 30.60 -13.92
C LYS A 266 20.83 29.06 -13.95
N ILE A 267 19.66 28.45 -13.77
CA ILE A 267 19.48 27.01 -13.84
C ILE A 267 19.11 26.64 -15.28
N SER A 268 19.87 25.73 -15.90
CA SER A 268 19.61 25.25 -17.25
C SER A 268 18.25 24.57 -17.39
N LEU A 269 17.64 24.60 -18.56
CA LEU A 269 16.38 23.91 -18.84
C LEU A 269 16.48 22.42 -18.51
N GLN A 270 17.57 21.78 -18.93
CA GLN A 270 17.77 20.36 -18.71
C GLN A 270 17.79 20.00 -17.20
N THR A 271 18.44 20.83 -16.38
CA THR A 271 18.43 20.64 -14.91
C THR A 271 17.04 20.83 -14.34
N LYS A 272 16.27 21.82 -14.78
CA LYS A 272 14.88 22.03 -14.35
C LYS A 272 14.00 20.84 -14.71
N ILE A 273 14.12 20.29 -15.92
CA ILE A 273 13.38 19.09 -16.34
C ILE A 273 13.73 17.89 -15.45
N ARG A 274 15.03 17.68 -15.16
CA ARG A 274 15.44 16.60 -14.24
C ARG A 274 14.84 16.77 -12.84
N ILE A 275 14.80 18.01 -12.32
CA ILE A 275 14.15 18.29 -11.02
C ILE A 275 12.65 18.01 -11.11
N LEU A 276 11.97 18.45 -12.20
CA LEU A 276 10.55 18.21 -12.43
C LEU A 276 10.23 16.70 -12.43
N GLU A 277 11.01 15.91 -13.17
CA GLU A 277 10.85 14.45 -13.23
C GLU A 277 11.11 13.78 -11.88
N ALA A 278 12.17 14.17 -11.17
CA ALA A 278 12.55 13.55 -9.90
C ALA A 278 11.62 13.92 -8.72
N THR A 279 10.89 15.02 -8.79
CA THR A 279 10.05 15.52 -7.69
C THR A 279 8.57 15.48 -8.04
N VAL A 280 8.13 16.29 -8.98
CA VAL A 280 6.71 16.48 -9.30
C VAL A 280 6.12 15.25 -10.01
N MET A 281 6.83 14.73 -11.04
CA MET A 281 6.36 13.59 -11.81
C MET A 281 6.38 12.31 -11.00
N THR A 282 7.31 12.13 -10.08
CA THR A 282 7.33 11.00 -9.14
C THR A 282 6.10 11.01 -8.23
N VAL A 283 5.67 12.18 -7.75
CA VAL A 283 4.46 12.31 -6.91
C VAL A 283 3.20 11.96 -7.69
N VAL A 284 3.06 12.43 -8.94
CA VAL A 284 1.87 12.14 -9.73
C VAL A 284 1.81 10.68 -10.19
N LYS A 285 2.95 10.04 -10.44
CA LYS A 285 3.03 8.65 -10.92
C LYS A 285 2.96 7.59 -9.81
N TYR A 286 2.94 7.97 -8.55
CA TYR A 286 2.90 6.99 -7.45
C TYR A 286 1.65 6.11 -7.51
N GLY A 287 1.82 4.80 -7.63
CA GLY A 287 0.75 3.81 -7.73
C GLY A 287 0.04 3.79 -9.09
N SER A 288 0.55 4.52 -10.06
CA SER A 288 -0.07 4.62 -11.40
C SER A 288 -0.02 3.32 -12.19
N GLU A 289 0.83 2.40 -11.84
CA GLU A 289 0.93 1.03 -12.40
C GLU A 289 -0.38 0.25 -12.21
N ALA A 290 -1.10 0.54 -11.11
CA ALA A 290 -2.37 -0.08 -10.76
C ALA A 290 -3.60 0.65 -11.33
N TRP A 291 -3.43 1.74 -12.09
CA TRP A 291 -4.54 2.53 -12.58
C TRP A 291 -5.21 1.95 -13.83
N THR A 292 -6.53 1.93 -13.79
CA THR A 292 -7.40 1.71 -14.95
C THR A 292 -7.80 3.06 -15.51
N LEU A 293 -6.96 3.63 -16.39
CA LEU A 293 -7.14 4.98 -16.91
C LEU A 293 -8.22 5.02 -18.02
N ARG A 294 -9.13 5.98 -17.91
CA ARG A 294 -10.01 6.40 -18.99
C ARG A 294 -9.34 7.49 -19.82
N LYS A 295 -9.79 7.71 -21.04
CA LYS A 295 -9.25 8.75 -21.91
C LYS A 295 -9.26 10.14 -21.25
N ALA A 296 -10.32 10.49 -20.54
CA ALA A 296 -10.43 11.73 -19.80
C ALA A 296 -9.35 11.87 -18.69
N ASP A 297 -8.97 10.77 -18.02
CA ASP A 297 -7.93 10.77 -17.00
C ASP A 297 -6.53 10.96 -17.63
N GLU A 298 -6.27 10.32 -18.77
CA GLU A 298 -5.05 10.53 -19.56
C GLU A 298 -4.92 11.99 -20.00
N ASP A 299 -5.99 12.57 -20.51
CA ASP A 299 -6.01 13.97 -20.97
C ASP A 299 -5.74 14.95 -19.81
N LEU A 300 -6.31 14.69 -18.61
CA LEU A 300 -6.03 15.48 -17.40
C LEU A 300 -4.55 15.41 -16.99
N LEU A 301 -3.96 14.22 -17.01
CA LEU A 301 -2.55 14.00 -16.69
C LEU A 301 -1.63 14.74 -17.68
N ASP A 302 -1.92 14.62 -18.96
CA ASP A 302 -1.14 15.27 -20.00
C ASP A 302 -1.29 16.79 -19.98
N VAL A 303 -2.48 17.32 -19.67
CA VAL A 303 -2.72 18.77 -19.49
C VAL A 303 -1.90 19.28 -18.30
N PHE A 304 -1.93 18.57 -17.18
CA PHE A 304 -1.13 18.93 -16.01
C PHE A 304 0.36 19.00 -16.35
N GLN A 305 0.92 17.97 -16.99
CA GLN A 305 2.34 17.94 -17.37
C GLN A 305 2.69 19.09 -18.33
N ARG A 306 1.88 19.32 -19.37
CA ARG A 306 2.11 20.40 -20.33
C ARG A 306 2.12 21.77 -19.66
N ASN A 307 1.26 22.00 -18.69
CA ASN A 307 1.24 23.24 -17.92
C ASN A 307 2.54 23.42 -17.12
N CYS A 308 3.02 22.38 -16.46
CA CYS A 308 4.31 22.39 -15.77
C CYS A 308 5.46 22.68 -16.74
N LEU A 309 5.52 21.99 -17.89
CA LEU A 309 6.57 22.15 -18.89
C LEU A 309 6.60 23.57 -19.48
N ARG A 310 5.43 24.17 -19.77
CA ARG A 310 5.35 25.56 -20.26
C ARG A 310 5.92 26.55 -19.26
N ILE A 311 5.60 26.39 -17.97
CA ILE A 311 6.13 27.25 -16.90
C ILE A 311 7.65 27.07 -16.77
N VAL A 312 8.14 25.83 -16.78
CA VAL A 312 9.56 25.50 -16.69
C VAL A 312 10.35 26.06 -17.89
N LEU A 313 9.78 25.97 -19.09
CA LEU A 313 10.36 26.52 -20.32
C LEU A 313 10.29 28.08 -20.35
N GLY A 314 9.40 28.69 -19.54
CA GLY A 314 9.18 30.12 -19.51
C GLY A 314 8.40 30.66 -20.69
N THR A 315 7.61 29.82 -21.37
CA THR A 315 6.79 30.21 -22.52
C THR A 315 5.56 31.02 -22.10
N ARG A 316 5.20 32.01 -22.90
CA ARG A 316 3.95 32.77 -22.75
C ARG A 316 2.87 32.18 -23.66
N LEU A 317 1.61 32.46 -23.36
CA LEU A 317 0.49 32.07 -24.23
C LEU A 317 0.62 32.60 -25.65
N THR A 318 1.25 33.79 -25.83
CA THR A 318 1.54 34.38 -27.09
C THR A 318 2.51 33.60 -27.99
N ASP A 319 3.35 32.73 -27.40
CA ASP A 319 4.38 32.01 -28.14
C ASP A 319 3.84 30.88 -29.01
N ARG A 320 2.56 30.53 -28.89
CA ARG A 320 1.81 29.52 -29.67
C ARG A 320 2.56 28.22 -29.95
N ILE A 321 3.31 27.71 -28.95
CA ILE A 321 4.07 26.45 -29.07
C ILE A 321 3.12 25.27 -29.06
N SER A 322 3.15 24.45 -30.14
CA SER A 322 2.40 23.21 -30.21
C SER A 322 2.86 22.21 -29.15
N ASN A 323 1.98 21.25 -28.75
CA ASN A 323 2.32 20.26 -27.74
C ASN A 323 3.51 19.39 -28.15
N ASN A 324 3.58 18.96 -29.40
CA ASN A 324 4.70 18.14 -29.90
C ASN A 324 6.03 18.91 -29.77
N ARG A 325 6.07 20.19 -30.22
CA ARG A 325 7.27 21.01 -30.08
C ARG A 325 7.64 21.32 -28.63
N LEU A 326 6.65 21.37 -27.72
CA LEU A 326 6.91 21.51 -26.29
C LEU A 326 7.63 20.28 -25.74
N TYR A 327 7.15 19.08 -26.06
CA TYR A 327 7.77 17.82 -25.65
C TYR A 327 9.18 17.68 -26.23
N GLU A 328 9.39 17.97 -27.51
CA GLU A 328 10.70 17.96 -28.16
C GLU A 328 11.70 18.88 -27.45
N LYS A 329 11.31 20.17 -27.23
CA LYS A 329 12.18 21.13 -26.54
C LYS A 329 12.55 20.73 -25.12
N CYS A 330 11.65 20.03 -24.41
CA CYS A 330 11.88 19.57 -23.05
C CYS A 330 12.53 18.18 -22.97
N GLY A 331 12.70 17.48 -24.11
CA GLY A 331 13.17 16.10 -24.14
C GLY A 331 12.26 15.16 -23.31
N SER A 332 10.95 15.41 -23.32
CA SER A 332 9.96 14.71 -22.51
C SER A 332 8.94 13.99 -23.39
N ILE A 333 8.19 13.07 -22.83
CA ILE A 333 7.07 12.37 -23.47
C ILE A 333 5.78 12.65 -22.71
N PRO A 334 4.58 12.49 -23.32
CA PRO A 334 3.32 12.62 -22.61
C PRO A 334 3.29 11.74 -21.35
N LEU A 335 2.72 12.27 -20.26
CA LEU A 335 2.65 11.57 -18.97
C LEU A 335 1.83 10.28 -19.09
N SER A 336 0.74 10.29 -19.86
CA SER A 336 -0.04 9.10 -20.20
C SER A 336 0.83 7.98 -20.79
N ARG A 337 1.74 8.33 -21.69
CA ARG A 337 2.71 7.39 -22.29
C ARG A 337 3.76 6.90 -21.28
N SER A 338 4.20 7.75 -20.38
CA SER A 338 5.11 7.35 -19.30
C SER A 338 4.44 6.33 -18.38
N ILE A 339 3.17 6.57 -17.99
CA ILE A 339 2.38 5.66 -17.16
C ILE A 339 2.11 4.32 -17.87
N MET A 340 1.80 4.34 -19.17
CA MET A 340 1.66 3.12 -19.98
C MET A 340 2.94 2.26 -19.91
N LYS A 341 4.12 2.87 -20.05
CA LYS A 341 5.41 2.15 -19.94
C LYS A 341 5.60 1.54 -18.56
N GLU A 342 5.24 2.26 -17.50
CA GLU A 342 5.35 1.78 -16.12
C GLU A 342 4.36 0.64 -15.86
N ARG A 343 3.13 0.73 -16.37
CA ARG A 343 2.12 -0.34 -16.29
C ARG A 343 2.56 -1.61 -17.02
N LEU A 344 3.16 -1.50 -18.22
CA LEU A 344 3.70 -2.65 -18.95
C LEU A 344 4.92 -3.26 -18.24
N ARG A 345 5.78 -2.43 -17.63
CA ARG A 345 6.88 -2.92 -16.80
C ARG A 345 6.37 -3.65 -15.58
N TRP A 346 5.32 -3.11 -14.96
CA TRP A 346 4.64 -3.74 -13.82
C TRP A 346 4.02 -5.09 -14.21
N LEU A 347 3.34 -5.17 -15.34
CA LEU A 347 2.86 -6.45 -15.88
C LEU A 347 4.00 -7.47 -15.98
N GLY A 348 5.12 -7.09 -16.59
CA GLY A 348 6.30 -7.95 -16.68
C GLY A 348 6.75 -8.42 -15.29
N HIS A 349 6.83 -7.51 -14.32
CA HIS A 349 7.19 -7.85 -12.94
C HIS A 349 6.21 -8.87 -12.32
N VAL A 350 4.90 -8.67 -12.43
CA VAL A 350 3.88 -9.59 -11.90
C VAL A 350 3.94 -10.97 -12.57
N VAL A 351 4.14 -11.03 -13.88
CA VAL A 351 4.28 -12.29 -14.62
C VAL A 351 5.49 -13.11 -14.14
N TRP A 352 6.60 -12.44 -13.82
CA TRP A 352 7.82 -13.09 -13.32
C TRP A 352 7.80 -13.43 -11.83
N MET A 353 6.81 -12.99 -11.08
CA MET A 353 6.61 -13.41 -9.69
C MET A 353 6.37 -14.91 -9.61
N LYS A 354 6.68 -15.51 -8.47
CA LYS A 354 6.30 -16.89 -8.16
C LYS A 354 4.77 -17.03 -8.12
N ASP A 355 4.26 -18.22 -8.38
CA ASP A 355 2.81 -18.47 -8.51
C ASP A 355 2.04 -18.30 -7.20
N GLU A 356 2.75 -18.36 -6.06
CA GLU A 356 2.17 -18.16 -4.73
C GLU A 356 1.97 -16.70 -4.34
N ILE A 357 2.52 -15.75 -5.11
CA ILE A 357 2.51 -14.31 -4.79
C ILE A 357 1.17 -13.68 -5.16
N LEU A 358 0.57 -12.92 -4.23
CA LEU A 358 -0.79 -12.40 -4.33
C LEU A 358 -1.08 -11.61 -5.61
N PRO A 359 -0.31 -10.59 -6.03
CA PRO A 359 -0.56 -9.88 -7.28
C PRO A 359 -0.75 -10.80 -8.48
N LYS A 360 0.04 -11.88 -8.57
CA LYS A 360 -0.07 -12.87 -9.65
C LYS A 360 -1.31 -13.74 -9.51
N ILE A 361 -1.59 -14.24 -8.30
CA ILE A 361 -2.80 -15.02 -8.00
C ILE A 361 -4.06 -14.23 -8.37
N ILE A 362 -4.10 -12.96 -7.97
CA ILE A 362 -5.27 -12.11 -8.21
C ILE A 362 -5.39 -11.73 -9.69
N LEU A 363 -4.30 -11.46 -10.38
CA LEU A 363 -4.33 -11.12 -11.80
C LEU A 363 -4.86 -12.29 -12.66
N PHE A 364 -4.36 -13.50 -12.44
CA PHE A 364 -4.71 -14.66 -13.27
C PHE A 364 -5.87 -15.49 -12.71
N GLY A 365 -6.27 -15.29 -11.44
CA GLY A 365 -7.41 -15.94 -10.81
C GLY A 365 -8.72 -15.15 -11.00
N GLN A 366 -9.78 -15.72 -10.47
CA GLN A 366 -11.11 -15.10 -10.42
C GLN A 366 -11.84 -15.52 -9.15
N PRO A 367 -12.85 -14.75 -8.70
CA PRO A 367 -13.70 -15.14 -7.57
C PRO A 367 -14.35 -16.51 -7.83
N CYS A 368 -14.42 -17.35 -6.79
CA CYS A 368 -15.07 -18.64 -6.89
C CYS A 368 -16.59 -18.49 -7.01
N ARG A 369 -17.24 -19.41 -7.77
CA ARG A 369 -18.72 -19.44 -7.99
C ARG A 369 -19.31 -18.20 -8.65
N ALA A 370 -18.49 -17.34 -9.22
CA ALA A 370 -18.94 -16.09 -9.81
C ALA A 370 -19.44 -16.29 -11.25
N LYS A 371 -20.55 -15.62 -11.61
CA LYS A 371 -21.03 -15.50 -13.00
C LYS A 371 -20.66 -14.10 -13.50
N GLN A 372 -20.00 -14.04 -14.63
CA GLN A 372 -19.69 -12.76 -15.26
C GLN A 372 -20.95 -12.03 -15.64
N LYS A 373 -21.04 -10.73 -15.38
CA LYS A 373 -22.16 -9.88 -15.76
C LYS A 373 -22.37 -9.92 -17.28
N ALA A 374 -23.60 -10.17 -17.71
CA ALA A 374 -23.97 -10.04 -19.12
C ALA A 374 -23.96 -8.55 -19.53
N GLY A 375 -23.47 -8.26 -20.74
CA GLY A 375 -23.35 -6.90 -21.28
C GLY A 375 -21.92 -6.41 -21.41
N HIS A 376 -21.76 -5.11 -21.72
CA HIS A 376 -20.43 -4.50 -21.83
C HIS A 376 -19.80 -4.37 -20.44
N PRO A 377 -18.75 -5.16 -20.11
CA PRO A 377 -18.05 -5.02 -18.84
C PRO A 377 -17.42 -3.62 -18.76
N ARG A 378 -17.29 -3.09 -17.54
CA ARG A 378 -16.45 -1.90 -17.31
C ARG A 378 -15.04 -2.23 -17.75
N MET A 379 -14.37 -1.27 -18.37
CA MET A 379 -12.96 -1.41 -18.74
C MET A 379 -12.13 -1.65 -17.49
N GLY A 380 -11.54 -2.85 -17.39
CA GLY A 380 -10.69 -3.24 -16.30
C GLY A 380 -9.20 -3.04 -16.61
N TRP A 381 -8.33 -3.21 -15.60
CA TRP A 381 -6.88 -3.08 -15.73
C TRP A 381 -6.33 -4.01 -16.80
N GLU A 382 -6.77 -5.26 -16.84
CA GLU A 382 -6.35 -6.23 -17.85
C GLU A 382 -6.70 -5.78 -19.27
N GLU A 383 -7.86 -5.17 -19.46
CA GLU A 383 -8.29 -4.66 -20.76
C GLU A 383 -7.45 -3.47 -21.21
N VAL A 384 -7.13 -2.55 -20.29
CA VAL A 384 -6.22 -1.43 -20.57
C VAL A 384 -4.85 -1.95 -20.99
N VAL A 385 -4.29 -2.91 -20.28
CA VAL A 385 -3.01 -3.52 -20.62
C VAL A 385 -3.05 -4.24 -21.96
N ARG A 386 -4.17 -4.92 -22.30
CA ARG A 386 -4.32 -5.53 -23.64
C ARG A 386 -4.24 -4.49 -24.76
N LYS A 387 -4.83 -3.31 -24.57
CA LYS A 387 -4.71 -2.19 -25.51
C LYS A 387 -3.27 -1.67 -25.59
N ASP A 388 -2.62 -1.49 -24.45
CA ASP A 388 -1.21 -1.08 -24.38
C ASP A 388 -0.29 -2.07 -25.13
N LEU A 389 -0.52 -3.37 -24.97
CA LEU A 389 0.25 -4.43 -25.65
C LEU A 389 0.04 -4.41 -27.16
N MET A 390 -1.19 -4.23 -27.63
CA MET A 390 -1.48 -4.09 -29.06
C MET A 390 -0.75 -2.90 -29.65
N GLU A 391 -0.67 -1.79 -28.92
CA GLU A 391 0.00 -0.58 -29.37
C GLU A 391 1.52 -0.77 -29.56
N ILE A 392 2.15 -1.65 -28.80
CA ILE A 392 3.57 -2.02 -28.96
C ILE A 392 3.78 -3.24 -29.86
N GLY A 393 2.73 -3.73 -30.54
CA GLY A 393 2.82 -4.80 -31.52
C GLY A 393 2.87 -6.21 -30.91
N THR A 394 2.42 -6.39 -29.66
CA THR A 394 2.36 -7.72 -29.02
C THR A 394 0.95 -8.03 -28.47
N SER A 395 0.77 -9.20 -27.88
CA SER A 395 -0.53 -9.64 -27.37
C SER A 395 -0.44 -10.31 -26.03
N TRP A 396 -1.55 -10.33 -25.28
CA TRP A 396 -1.68 -10.99 -23.99
C TRP A 396 -1.33 -12.50 -24.03
N LYS A 397 -1.61 -13.17 -25.19
CA LYS A 397 -1.29 -14.59 -25.38
C LYS A 397 0.21 -14.87 -25.32
N ASN A 398 1.02 -13.92 -25.78
CA ASN A 398 2.48 -14.05 -25.78
C ASN A 398 3.11 -13.89 -24.39
N ILE A 399 2.39 -13.30 -23.44
CA ILE A 399 2.86 -13.05 -22.08
C ILE A 399 2.59 -14.25 -21.17
N LYS A 400 1.53 -15.04 -21.44
CA LYS A 400 1.19 -16.25 -20.66
C LYS A 400 2.08 -17.47 -20.96
N ARG A 401 3.01 -17.35 -21.91
CA ARG A 401 4.01 -18.37 -22.20
C ARG A 401 5.31 -18.08 -21.48
#